data_01d8b8698884cea577dfdbb76b24ea0c
#
_entry.id   01d8b8698884cea577dfdbb76b24ea0c
#
_cell.length_a   1.000
_cell.length_b   1.000
_cell.length_c   1.000
_cell.angle_alpha   90.00
_cell.angle_beta   90.00
_cell.angle_gamma   90.00
#
_symmetry.space_group_name_H-M   'P 1'
#
loop_
_entity.id
_entity.type
_entity.pdbx_description
1 polymer ?
#
loop_
_entity_poly.entity_id
_entity_poly.type
_entity_poly.pdbx_seq_one_letter_code
_entity_poly.pdbx_strand_id
1 'polypeptide(L)'
;MDTAKPTILVTGVSGNLGRRLLEQLSGYTVVGVDLTPPTASVDRFVPLDLGKEESTRQLLLLVRELQPVSVVHLAFVIDPVRTGVIDVDRMWQINVVGTARVMEAITEANRVGSIIVRQFIFPSSVSAYGSDMPIAVSEDAPLLAHTLPYAIHKRESDLVVQQRAPSLRGCGVFILRPHIFAGATVENYLLGAFRGTPDGKGARAARMRKAGKRLPCILPYGQKYLDNQLQFIHVDDMARLIAWLLKREPEAQR
;
A
#
# COMPACT_ATOMS: atom_id res chain seq x y z
N MET A 1 30.02 19.08 9.66
CA MET A 1 30.11 17.73 9.07
C MET A 1 28.76 17.47 8.43
N ASP A 2 28.75 17.38 7.12
CA ASP A 2 27.51 17.09 6.37
C ASP A 2 27.22 15.59 6.60
N THR A 3 26.33 15.31 7.54
CA THR A 3 25.94 13.90 7.80
C THR A 3 25.12 13.42 6.62
N ALA A 4 25.59 12.39 5.95
CA ALA A 4 24.89 11.76 4.82
C ALA A 4 23.43 11.47 5.23
N LYS A 5 22.47 11.83 4.37
CA LYS A 5 21.06 11.56 4.61
C LYS A 5 20.81 10.06 4.76
N PRO A 6 19.98 9.63 5.72
CA PRO A 6 19.63 8.22 5.85
C PRO A 6 18.87 7.75 4.60
N THR A 7 19.16 6.53 4.15
CA THR A 7 18.51 5.93 2.99
C THR A 7 17.21 5.24 3.40
N ILE A 8 16.15 5.43 2.62
CA ILE A 8 14.90 4.68 2.71
C ILE A 8 14.55 4.02 1.39
N LEU A 9 13.96 2.83 1.47
CA LEU A 9 13.45 2.10 0.32
C LEU A 9 11.91 2.21 0.29
N VAL A 10 11.37 2.66 -0.84
CA VAL A 10 9.92 2.79 -1.03
C VAL A 10 9.49 1.92 -2.20
N THR A 11 8.72 0.87 -1.95
CA THR A 11 8.10 0.08 -3.01
C THR A 11 6.74 0.67 -3.38
N GLY A 12 6.31 0.57 -4.64
CA GLY A 12 5.07 1.21 -5.10
C GLY A 12 5.19 2.75 -5.17
N VAL A 13 6.41 3.24 -5.37
CA VAL A 13 6.76 4.67 -5.34
C VAL A 13 6.02 5.50 -6.40
N SER A 14 5.61 4.88 -7.49
CA SER A 14 4.91 5.54 -8.61
C SER A 14 3.39 5.65 -8.39
N GLY A 15 2.87 4.98 -7.36
CA GLY A 15 1.46 5.06 -6.96
C GLY A 15 1.06 6.44 -6.42
N ASN A 16 -0.24 6.64 -6.20
CA ASN A 16 -0.76 7.93 -5.71
C ASN A 16 -0.15 8.29 -4.34
N LEU A 17 -0.20 7.37 -3.37
CA LEU A 17 0.39 7.60 -2.05
C LEU A 17 1.91 7.73 -2.11
N GLY A 18 2.59 6.94 -2.97
CA GLY A 18 4.03 7.03 -3.17
C GLY A 18 4.47 8.42 -3.60
N ARG A 19 3.82 8.99 -4.61
CA ARG A 19 4.10 10.36 -5.09
C ARG A 19 3.91 11.41 -4.00
N ARG A 20 2.85 11.29 -3.18
CA ARG A 20 2.59 12.21 -2.07
C ARG A 20 3.60 12.06 -0.93
N LEU A 21 4.04 10.82 -0.71
CA LEU A 21 5.07 10.56 0.27
C LEU A 21 6.42 11.20 -0.13
N LEU A 22 6.80 11.12 -1.41
CA LEU A 22 8.05 11.73 -1.91
C LEU A 22 8.16 13.23 -1.56
N GLU A 23 7.05 13.96 -1.58
CA GLU A 23 7.00 15.39 -1.21
C GLU A 23 7.38 15.63 0.27
N GLN A 24 7.32 14.60 1.13
CA GLN A 24 7.60 14.67 2.57
C GLN A 24 9.00 14.17 2.96
N LEU A 25 9.79 13.66 1.99
CA LEU A 25 11.00 12.90 2.25
C LEU A 25 12.31 13.65 1.95
N SER A 26 12.30 14.99 1.92
CA SER A 26 13.46 15.82 1.59
C SER A 26 14.69 15.59 2.50
N GLY A 27 14.48 15.04 3.71
CA GLY A 27 15.53 14.69 4.67
C GLY A 27 16.19 13.32 4.44
N TYR A 28 15.78 12.59 3.41
CA TYR A 28 16.22 11.22 3.15
C TYR A 28 16.82 11.09 1.74
N THR A 29 17.66 10.08 1.57
CA THR A 29 17.98 9.52 0.26
C THR A 29 16.94 8.47 -0.07
N VAL A 30 16.16 8.69 -1.13
CA VAL A 30 15.02 7.85 -1.47
C VAL A 30 15.34 6.92 -2.63
N VAL A 31 15.26 5.62 -2.38
CA VAL A 31 15.32 4.59 -3.42
C VAL A 31 13.90 4.07 -3.69
N GLY A 32 13.41 4.34 -4.88
CA GLY A 32 12.08 3.93 -5.32
C GLY A 32 12.11 2.60 -6.08
N VAL A 33 11.23 1.70 -5.73
CA VAL A 33 11.01 0.40 -6.41
C VAL A 33 9.60 0.33 -6.95
N ASP A 34 9.46 0.11 -8.25
CA ASP A 34 8.17 -0.06 -8.92
C ASP A 34 8.38 -0.69 -10.30
N LEU A 35 7.31 -0.97 -11.05
CA LEU A 35 7.39 -1.41 -12.45
C LEU A 35 7.75 -0.25 -13.39
N THR A 36 7.27 0.94 -13.10
CA THR A 36 7.49 2.15 -13.90
C THR A 36 8.01 3.28 -13.02
N PRO A 37 8.87 4.17 -13.55
CA PRO A 37 9.41 5.28 -12.75
C PRO A 37 8.30 6.25 -12.32
N PRO A 38 8.42 6.86 -11.12
CA PRO A 38 7.51 7.90 -10.68
C PRO A 38 7.67 9.18 -11.52
N THR A 39 6.63 10.02 -11.56
CA THR A 39 6.70 11.34 -12.18
C THR A 39 7.50 12.35 -11.35
N ALA A 40 7.57 12.14 -10.03
CA ALA A 40 8.43 12.91 -9.13
C ALA A 40 9.84 12.29 -9.07
N SER A 41 10.86 13.12 -8.85
CA SER A 41 12.25 12.64 -8.74
C SER A 41 12.46 11.80 -7.49
N VAL A 42 13.27 10.75 -7.65
CA VAL A 42 13.85 9.95 -6.55
C VAL A 42 15.36 9.91 -6.75
N ASP A 43 16.13 9.69 -5.69
CA ASP A 43 17.59 9.63 -5.80
C ASP A 43 18.04 8.44 -6.63
N ARG A 44 17.33 7.31 -6.53
CA ARG A 44 17.53 6.13 -7.37
C ARG A 44 16.21 5.43 -7.63
N PHE A 45 15.97 5.02 -8.86
CA PHE A 45 14.84 4.18 -9.25
C PHE A 45 15.32 2.78 -9.66
N VAL A 46 14.64 1.75 -9.17
CA VAL A 46 14.91 0.35 -9.49
C VAL A 46 13.63 -0.29 -10.03
N PRO A 47 13.57 -0.62 -11.32
CA PRO A 47 12.45 -1.34 -11.89
C PRO A 47 12.45 -2.77 -11.39
N LEU A 48 11.41 -3.16 -10.64
CA LEU A 48 11.31 -4.49 -10.04
C LEU A 48 9.87 -4.94 -9.94
N ASP A 49 9.61 -6.16 -10.42
CA ASP A 49 8.33 -6.80 -10.35
C ASP A 49 8.25 -7.72 -9.12
N LEU A 50 7.58 -7.28 -8.06
CA LEU A 50 7.42 -8.04 -6.82
C LEU A 50 6.62 -9.34 -6.99
N GLY A 51 5.85 -9.46 -8.07
CA GLY A 51 5.11 -10.68 -8.38
C GLY A 51 5.98 -11.81 -8.96
N LYS A 52 7.26 -11.57 -9.23
CA LYS A 52 8.20 -12.56 -9.74
C LYS A 52 9.04 -13.18 -8.63
N GLU A 53 9.37 -14.46 -8.76
CA GLU A 53 10.11 -15.21 -7.73
C GLU A 53 11.50 -14.64 -7.47
N GLU A 54 12.21 -14.26 -8.52
CA GLU A 54 13.54 -13.68 -8.43
C GLU A 54 13.62 -12.36 -7.68
N SER A 55 12.47 -11.68 -7.45
CA SER A 55 12.41 -10.40 -6.75
C SER A 55 12.91 -10.50 -5.30
N THR A 56 12.76 -11.62 -4.62
CA THR A 56 13.31 -11.83 -3.27
C THR A 56 14.81 -11.64 -3.24
N ARG A 57 15.52 -12.30 -4.16
CA ARG A 57 16.98 -12.18 -4.27
C ARG A 57 17.40 -10.77 -4.66
N GLN A 58 16.70 -10.16 -5.62
CA GLN A 58 17.00 -8.81 -6.08
C GLN A 58 16.81 -7.77 -4.96
N LEU A 59 15.73 -7.89 -4.18
CA LEU A 59 15.47 -7.06 -3.00
C LEU A 59 16.54 -7.25 -1.92
N LEU A 60 16.94 -8.49 -1.64
CA LEU A 60 17.98 -8.78 -0.65
C LEU A 60 19.31 -8.13 -1.03
N LEU A 61 19.70 -8.25 -2.30
CA LEU A 61 20.93 -7.61 -2.81
C LEU A 61 20.84 -6.09 -2.72
N LEU A 62 19.68 -5.52 -3.07
CA LEU A 62 19.42 -4.09 -3.01
C LEU A 62 19.47 -3.58 -1.56
N VAL A 63 18.84 -4.27 -0.62
CA VAL A 63 18.86 -3.91 0.81
C VAL A 63 20.29 -3.97 1.37
N ARG A 64 21.08 -4.98 1.00
CA ARG A 64 22.49 -5.10 1.44
C ARG A 64 23.39 -4.04 0.85
N GLU A 65 23.16 -3.67 -0.42
CA GLU A 65 23.93 -2.62 -1.11
C GLU A 65 23.64 -1.24 -0.52
N LEU A 66 22.35 -0.91 -0.36
CA LEU A 66 21.89 0.43 0.01
C LEU A 66 21.84 0.67 1.50
N GLN A 67 21.75 -0.38 2.30
CA GLN A 67 21.59 -0.34 3.75
C GLN A 67 20.49 0.64 4.21
N PRO A 68 19.26 0.54 3.67
CA PRO A 68 18.21 1.47 4.03
C PRO A 68 17.81 1.29 5.49
N VAL A 69 17.71 2.41 6.21
CA VAL A 69 17.27 2.39 7.62
C VAL A 69 15.79 2.02 7.78
N SER A 70 15.01 2.27 6.74
CA SER A 70 13.56 1.99 6.74
C SER A 70 13.09 1.52 5.37
N VAL A 71 12.07 0.66 5.36
CA VAL A 71 11.36 0.21 4.17
C VAL A 71 9.89 0.59 4.29
N VAL A 72 9.37 1.32 3.29
CA VAL A 72 7.94 1.65 3.16
C VAL A 72 7.38 0.83 2.01
N HIS A 73 6.49 -0.11 2.32
CA HIS A 73 5.95 -1.04 1.33
C HIS A 73 4.56 -0.61 0.86
N LEU A 74 4.53 0.19 -0.24
CA LEU A 74 3.29 0.69 -0.84
C LEU A 74 2.84 -0.08 -2.08
N ALA A 75 3.70 -0.94 -2.64
CA ALA A 75 3.40 -1.70 -3.84
C ALA A 75 2.20 -2.63 -3.61
N PHE A 76 1.08 -2.31 -4.27
CA PHE A 76 -0.16 -3.06 -4.16
C PHE A 76 -1.07 -2.76 -5.34
N VAL A 77 -1.58 -3.79 -6.01
CA VAL A 77 -2.57 -3.65 -7.08
C VAL A 77 -3.94 -3.48 -6.46
N ILE A 78 -4.50 -2.27 -6.55
CA ILE A 78 -5.81 -1.91 -6.01
C ILE A 78 -6.88 -2.08 -7.07
N ASP A 79 -6.62 -1.57 -8.26
CA ASP A 79 -7.52 -1.59 -9.39
C ASP A 79 -6.89 -2.36 -10.56
N PRO A 80 -7.32 -3.60 -10.78
CA PRO A 80 -6.75 -4.44 -11.84
C PRO A 80 -7.01 -3.87 -13.25
N VAL A 81 -8.07 -3.10 -13.43
CA VAL A 81 -8.39 -2.50 -14.74
C VAL A 81 -7.43 -1.37 -15.07
N ARG A 82 -7.13 -0.51 -14.11
CA ARG A 82 -6.23 0.64 -14.30
C ARG A 82 -4.76 0.24 -14.40
N THR A 83 -4.38 -0.79 -13.67
CA THR A 83 -3.00 -1.31 -13.68
C THR A 83 -2.74 -2.30 -14.83
N GLY A 84 -3.77 -2.70 -15.57
CA GLY A 84 -3.65 -3.72 -16.63
C GLY A 84 -3.45 -5.15 -16.10
N VAL A 85 -3.45 -5.36 -14.79
CA VAL A 85 -3.36 -6.67 -14.16
C VAL A 85 -4.76 -7.22 -13.98
N ILE A 86 -5.27 -7.94 -14.96
CA ILE A 86 -6.66 -8.46 -14.97
C ILE A 86 -6.74 -9.82 -14.29
N ASP A 87 -5.62 -10.53 -14.20
CA ASP A 87 -5.52 -11.87 -13.63
C ASP A 87 -5.46 -11.79 -12.08
N VAL A 88 -6.38 -12.48 -11.42
CA VAL A 88 -6.47 -12.53 -9.95
C VAL A 88 -5.25 -13.22 -9.33
N ASP A 89 -4.74 -14.27 -9.98
CA ASP A 89 -3.53 -14.98 -9.51
C ASP A 89 -2.31 -14.06 -9.59
N ARG A 90 -2.22 -13.28 -10.65
CA ARG A 90 -1.18 -12.26 -10.79
C ARG A 90 -1.27 -11.18 -9.73
N MET A 91 -2.49 -10.73 -9.41
CA MET A 91 -2.71 -9.78 -8.30
C MET A 91 -2.26 -10.38 -6.97
N TRP A 92 -2.56 -11.66 -6.72
CA TRP A 92 -2.13 -12.36 -5.52
C TRP A 92 -0.60 -12.42 -5.43
N GLN A 93 0.07 -12.78 -6.53
CA GLN A 93 1.53 -12.83 -6.60
C GLN A 93 2.19 -11.47 -6.28
N ILE A 94 1.60 -10.37 -6.71
CA ILE A 94 2.12 -9.02 -6.41
C ILE A 94 1.77 -8.62 -4.97
N ASN A 95 0.51 -8.76 -4.58
CA ASN A 95 -0.02 -8.19 -3.34
C ASN A 95 0.40 -9.01 -2.11
N VAL A 96 0.16 -10.31 -2.13
CA VAL A 96 0.37 -11.18 -0.96
C VAL A 96 1.78 -11.76 -0.96
N VAL A 97 2.13 -12.45 -2.05
CA VAL A 97 3.45 -13.08 -2.14
C VAL A 97 4.56 -12.03 -2.26
N GLY A 98 4.30 -10.91 -2.97
CA GLY A 98 5.21 -9.77 -3.04
C GLY A 98 5.50 -9.16 -1.67
N THR A 99 4.47 -8.98 -0.82
CA THR A 99 4.65 -8.54 0.58
C THR A 99 5.53 -9.53 1.36
N ALA A 100 5.28 -10.84 1.22
CA ALA A 100 6.10 -11.87 1.86
C ALA A 100 7.57 -11.81 1.40
N ARG A 101 7.81 -11.58 0.11
CA ARG A 101 9.16 -11.46 -0.47
C ARG A 101 9.92 -10.23 0.05
N VAL A 102 9.24 -9.10 0.20
CA VAL A 102 9.86 -7.91 0.81
C VAL A 102 10.30 -8.19 2.23
N MET A 103 9.43 -8.80 3.04
CA MET A 103 9.76 -9.15 4.43
C MET A 103 10.86 -10.20 4.52
N GLU A 104 10.86 -11.19 3.64
CA GLU A 104 11.93 -12.20 3.54
C GLU A 104 13.30 -11.55 3.28
N ALA A 105 13.35 -10.65 2.30
CA ALA A 105 14.58 -9.93 1.97
C ALA A 105 15.11 -9.11 3.17
N ILE A 106 14.24 -8.47 3.94
CA ILE A 106 14.61 -7.73 5.14
C ILE A 106 15.08 -8.69 6.24
N THR A 107 14.35 -9.80 6.47
CA THR A 107 14.72 -10.82 7.45
C THR A 107 16.12 -11.35 7.19
N GLU A 108 16.41 -11.74 5.94
CA GLU A 108 17.71 -12.25 5.54
C GLU A 108 18.81 -11.18 5.59
N ALA A 109 18.49 -9.92 5.30
CA ALA A 109 19.45 -8.83 5.43
C ALA A 109 19.82 -8.55 6.89
N ASN A 110 18.85 -8.60 7.80
CA ASN A 110 19.07 -8.36 9.24
C ASN A 110 19.58 -9.58 10.01
N ARG A 111 19.59 -10.77 9.37
CA ARG A 111 19.99 -12.02 10.04
C ARG A 111 21.49 -12.09 10.33
N VAL A 112 22.30 -11.56 9.44
CA VAL A 112 23.77 -11.64 9.49
C VAL A 112 24.36 -10.27 9.70
N GLY A 113 25.08 -10.06 10.80
CA GLY A 113 25.79 -8.82 11.10
C GLY A 113 24.94 -7.78 11.83
N SER A 114 25.16 -6.51 11.49
CA SER A 114 24.39 -5.38 12.04
C SER A 114 22.99 -5.31 11.46
N ILE A 115 22.03 -4.83 12.26
CA ILE A 115 20.66 -4.57 11.79
C ILE A 115 20.70 -3.43 10.79
N ILE A 116 20.27 -3.72 9.55
CA ILE A 116 20.24 -2.77 8.45
C ILE A 116 18.91 -2.01 8.49
N VAL A 117 17.79 -2.74 8.32
CA VAL A 117 16.45 -2.16 8.30
C VAL A 117 15.88 -2.14 9.71
N ARG A 118 15.65 -0.95 10.23
CA ARG A 118 15.12 -0.74 11.59
C ARG A 118 13.62 -0.47 11.64
N GLN A 119 13.02 -0.13 10.49
CA GLN A 119 11.58 0.11 10.39
C GLN A 119 11.02 -0.50 9.11
N PHE A 120 9.87 -1.13 9.24
CA PHE A 120 9.03 -1.58 8.12
C PHE A 120 7.64 -0.99 8.28
N ILE A 121 7.18 -0.23 7.29
CA ILE A 121 5.86 0.42 7.29
C ILE A 121 5.03 -0.16 6.17
N PHE A 122 3.88 -0.74 6.51
CA PHE A 122 2.95 -1.37 5.58
C PHE A 122 1.54 -0.76 5.70
N PRO A 123 1.07 -0.02 4.70
CA PRO A 123 -0.33 0.37 4.61
C PRO A 123 -1.21 -0.80 4.18
N SER A 124 -1.86 -1.41 5.16
CA SER A 124 -2.97 -2.34 4.99
C SER A 124 -4.26 -1.58 4.62
N SER A 125 -5.40 -1.97 5.15
CA SER A 125 -6.69 -1.29 4.97
C SER A 125 -7.68 -1.76 6.03
N VAL A 126 -8.62 -0.92 6.42
CA VAL A 126 -9.81 -1.34 7.18
C VAL A 126 -10.63 -2.39 6.45
N SER A 127 -10.55 -2.44 5.11
CA SER A 127 -11.21 -3.49 4.31
C SER A 127 -10.77 -4.91 4.69
N ALA A 128 -9.61 -5.08 5.33
CA ALA A 128 -9.13 -6.37 5.82
C ALA A 128 -10.03 -6.97 6.90
N TYR A 129 -10.73 -6.13 7.67
CA TYR A 129 -11.69 -6.60 8.69
C TYR A 129 -12.94 -7.23 8.08
N GLY A 130 -13.31 -6.87 6.84
CA GLY A 130 -14.53 -7.33 6.18
C GLY A 130 -15.64 -6.29 6.18
N SER A 131 -16.84 -6.69 5.71
CA SER A 131 -18.01 -5.82 5.58
C SER A 131 -18.96 -5.88 6.76
N ASP A 132 -18.92 -6.95 7.56
CA ASP A 132 -19.90 -7.25 8.61
C ASP A 132 -19.36 -6.92 10.02
N MET A 133 -18.63 -5.81 10.11
CA MET A 133 -18.00 -5.40 11.36
C MET A 133 -18.93 -4.46 12.15
N PRO A 134 -18.86 -4.48 13.48
CA PRO A 134 -19.50 -3.47 14.31
C PRO A 134 -18.96 -2.08 13.99
N ILE A 135 -19.69 -1.02 14.33
CA ILE A 135 -19.36 0.37 13.99
C ILE A 135 -17.96 0.77 14.46
N ALA A 136 -17.51 0.27 15.60
CA ALA A 136 -16.16 0.48 16.11
C ALA A 136 -15.41 -0.85 16.24
N VAL A 137 -14.24 -0.94 15.63
CA VAL A 137 -13.33 -2.08 15.74
C VAL A 137 -11.98 -1.62 16.31
N SER A 138 -11.40 -2.42 17.19
CA SER A 138 -10.04 -2.23 17.66
C SER A 138 -9.03 -2.85 16.68
N GLU A 139 -7.76 -2.51 16.86
CA GLU A 139 -6.68 -3.05 16.05
C GLU A 139 -6.51 -4.58 16.21
N ASP A 140 -6.97 -5.13 17.34
CA ASP A 140 -6.91 -6.57 17.66
C ASP A 140 -8.12 -7.34 17.10
N ALA A 141 -9.09 -6.67 16.51
CA ALA A 141 -10.24 -7.32 15.92
C ALA A 141 -9.79 -8.28 14.79
N PRO A 142 -10.45 -9.45 14.65
CA PRO A 142 -10.06 -10.43 13.64
C PRO A 142 -10.26 -9.90 12.22
N LEU A 143 -9.33 -10.24 11.33
CA LEU A 143 -9.39 -9.89 9.93
C LEU A 143 -10.25 -10.93 9.19
N LEU A 144 -11.44 -10.54 8.75
CA LEU A 144 -12.47 -11.48 8.24
C LEU A 144 -12.91 -11.21 6.80
N ALA A 145 -12.21 -10.39 6.05
CA ALA A 145 -12.56 -10.10 4.66
C ALA A 145 -12.62 -11.37 3.79
N HIS A 146 -13.73 -11.59 3.10
CA HIS A 146 -13.96 -12.82 2.33
C HIS A 146 -14.69 -12.63 1.00
N THR A 147 -15.10 -11.41 0.66
CA THR A 147 -15.94 -11.16 -0.52
C THR A 147 -15.22 -10.51 -1.69
N LEU A 148 -14.50 -9.43 -1.43
CA LEU A 148 -13.81 -8.66 -2.47
C LEU A 148 -12.34 -9.08 -2.59
N PRO A 149 -11.83 -9.39 -3.79
CA PRO A 149 -10.42 -9.77 -3.98
C PRO A 149 -9.43 -8.78 -3.34
N TYR A 150 -9.66 -7.48 -3.50
CA TYR A 150 -8.84 -6.46 -2.85
C TYR A 150 -8.82 -6.60 -1.32
N ALA A 151 -9.99 -6.77 -0.69
CA ALA A 151 -10.11 -6.89 0.76
C ALA A 151 -9.47 -8.19 1.27
N ILE A 152 -9.64 -9.30 0.54
CA ILE A 152 -8.99 -10.58 0.81
C ILE A 152 -7.47 -10.41 0.73
N HIS A 153 -6.96 -9.79 -0.33
CA HIS A 153 -5.51 -9.58 -0.48
C HIS A 153 -4.96 -8.66 0.62
N LYS A 154 -5.71 -7.64 1.05
CA LYS A 154 -5.29 -6.79 2.19
C LYS A 154 -5.26 -7.58 3.50
N ARG A 155 -6.27 -8.43 3.75
CA ARG A 155 -6.29 -9.35 4.90
C ARG A 155 -5.07 -10.26 4.89
N GLU A 156 -4.84 -10.97 3.78
CA GLU A 156 -3.75 -11.94 3.69
C GLU A 156 -2.37 -11.28 3.79
N SER A 157 -2.18 -10.13 3.15
CA SER A 157 -0.92 -9.38 3.26
C SER A 157 -0.69 -8.88 4.69
N ASP A 158 -1.74 -8.41 5.37
CA ASP A 158 -1.70 -7.99 6.77
C ASP A 158 -1.31 -9.16 7.68
N LEU A 159 -1.94 -10.32 7.50
CA LEU A 159 -1.59 -11.57 8.21
C LEU A 159 -0.15 -12.01 7.93
N VAL A 160 0.32 -11.93 6.70
CA VAL A 160 1.73 -12.20 6.34
C VAL A 160 2.66 -11.28 7.13
N VAL A 161 2.35 -9.99 7.22
CA VAL A 161 3.16 -9.03 7.98
C VAL A 161 3.14 -9.37 9.46
N GLN A 162 1.98 -9.62 10.06
CA GLN A 162 1.87 -9.99 11.48
C GLN A 162 2.65 -11.27 11.80
N GLN A 163 2.52 -12.31 10.98
CA GLN A 163 3.19 -13.59 11.19
C GLN A 163 4.71 -13.52 11.05
N ARG A 164 5.20 -12.66 10.13
CA ARG A 164 6.64 -12.51 9.87
C ARG A 164 7.33 -11.45 10.72
N ALA A 165 6.57 -10.51 11.30
CA ALA A 165 7.12 -9.42 12.12
C ALA A 165 8.07 -9.91 13.23
N PRO A 166 7.77 -10.99 13.98
CA PRO A 166 8.70 -11.51 15.00
C PRO A 166 10.06 -11.95 14.46
N SER A 167 10.14 -12.31 13.17
CA SER A 167 11.39 -12.70 12.51
C SER A 167 12.24 -11.50 12.04
N LEU A 168 11.67 -10.30 12.01
CA LEU A 168 12.37 -9.06 11.64
C LEU A 168 13.18 -8.54 12.84
N ARG A 169 14.27 -9.19 13.12
CA ARG A 169 15.15 -8.88 14.27
C ARG A 169 15.54 -7.40 14.29
N GLY A 170 15.23 -6.70 15.40
CA GLY A 170 15.58 -5.30 15.59
C GLY A 170 14.87 -4.31 14.65
N CYS A 171 13.78 -4.72 14.00
CA CYS A 171 13.00 -3.90 13.11
C CYS A 171 11.60 -3.67 13.70
N GLY A 172 11.24 -2.40 13.91
CA GLY A 172 9.86 -2.03 14.27
C GLY A 172 8.93 -2.15 13.07
N VAL A 173 7.79 -2.82 13.23
CA VAL A 173 6.81 -3.05 12.18
C VAL A 173 5.55 -2.23 12.45
N PHE A 174 5.17 -1.40 11.48
CA PHE A 174 3.97 -0.56 11.54
C PHE A 174 2.98 -1.02 10.47
N ILE A 175 1.83 -1.53 10.90
CA ILE A 175 0.71 -1.87 10.01
C ILE A 175 -0.32 -0.76 10.15
N LEU A 176 -0.55 -0.02 9.07
CA LEU A 176 -1.52 1.07 9.02
C LEU A 176 -2.77 0.60 8.31
N ARG A 177 -3.95 0.77 8.92
CA ARG A 177 -5.24 0.35 8.34
C ARG A 177 -6.10 1.56 8.02
N PRO A 178 -5.74 2.34 6.96
CA PRO A 178 -6.50 3.51 6.58
C PRO A 178 -7.88 3.15 6.04
N HIS A 179 -8.81 4.09 6.18
CA HIS A 179 -10.09 4.12 5.52
C HIS A 179 -9.99 4.56 4.05
N ILE A 180 -11.12 4.98 3.47
CA ILE A 180 -11.20 5.44 2.09
C ILE A 180 -10.34 6.68 1.91
N PHE A 181 -9.41 6.62 0.97
CA PHE A 181 -8.62 7.80 0.63
C PHE A 181 -9.48 8.86 -0.05
N ALA A 182 -9.33 10.10 0.41
CA ALA A 182 -9.86 11.30 -0.20
C ALA A 182 -8.73 12.26 -0.60
N GLY A 183 -9.03 13.19 -1.48
CA GLY A 183 -8.10 14.22 -1.95
C GLY A 183 -8.27 14.52 -3.43
N ALA A 184 -7.75 15.65 -3.88
CA ALA A 184 -7.94 16.12 -5.25
C ALA A 184 -7.37 15.18 -6.33
N THR A 185 -6.37 14.35 -5.97
CA THR A 185 -5.71 13.40 -6.88
C THR A 185 -6.20 11.96 -6.70
N VAL A 186 -7.15 11.73 -5.78
CA VAL A 186 -7.66 10.39 -5.51
C VAL A 186 -8.92 10.14 -6.34
N GLU A 187 -8.85 9.15 -7.20
CA GLU A 187 -10.03 8.59 -7.86
C GLU A 187 -10.41 7.29 -7.15
N ASN A 188 -11.57 7.25 -6.54
CA ASN A 188 -12.11 6.07 -5.91
C ASN A 188 -13.49 5.71 -6.46
N TYR A 189 -13.99 4.54 -6.08
CA TYR A 189 -15.27 4.02 -6.57
C TYR A 189 -16.47 4.92 -6.22
N LEU A 190 -16.44 5.61 -5.07
CA LEU A 190 -17.51 6.53 -4.67
C LEU A 190 -17.58 7.73 -5.60
N LEU A 191 -16.44 8.34 -5.93
CA LEU A 191 -16.40 9.44 -6.90
C LEU A 191 -16.84 8.98 -8.29
N GLY A 192 -16.44 7.76 -8.70
CA GLY A 192 -16.90 7.14 -9.94
C GLY A 192 -18.42 6.99 -9.97
N ALA A 193 -19.02 6.49 -8.88
CA ALA A 193 -20.46 6.33 -8.73
C ALA A 193 -21.18 7.69 -8.78
N PHE A 194 -20.73 8.69 -8.02
CA PHE A 194 -21.33 10.03 -8.03
C PHE A 194 -21.22 10.72 -9.39
N ARG A 195 -20.12 10.53 -10.11
CA ARG A 195 -19.93 11.06 -11.45
C ARG A 195 -20.72 10.30 -12.51
N GLY A 196 -21.32 9.17 -12.16
CA GLY A 196 -22.01 8.28 -13.08
C GLY A 196 -21.06 7.66 -14.12
N THR A 197 -19.82 7.40 -13.76
CA THR A 197 -18.82 6.81 -14.66
C THR A 197 -19.19 5.35 -14.96
N PRO A 198 -19.29 4.94 -16.25
CA PRO A 198 -19.60 3.56 -16.59
C PRO A 198 -18.37 2.66 -16.44
N ASP A 199 -18.11 2.15 -15.24
CA ASP A 199 -16.88 1.40 -14.88
C ASP A 199 -16.90 -0.07 -15.33
N GLY A 200 -18.04 -0.57 -15.83
CA GLY A 200 -18.16 -1.96 -16.25
C GLY A 200 -17.15 -2.36 -17.34
N LYS A 201 -16.71 -3.64 -17.28
CA LYS A 201 -15.73 -4.21 -18.23
C LYS A 201 -16.36 -4.59 -19.59
N GLY A 202 -17.69 -4.64 -19.68
CA GLY A 202 -18.42 -5.10 -20.88
C GLY A 202 -18.44 -4.06 -22.02
N ALA A 203 -18.75 -4.56 -23.22
CA ALA A 203 -18.85 -3.72 -24.45
C ALA A 203 -19.85 -2.57 -24.33
N ARG A 204 -20.91 -2.73 -23.51
CA ARG A 204 -21.89 -1.67 -23.25
C ARG A 204 -21.26 -0.49 -22.49
N ALA A 205 -20.51 -0.77 -21.42
CA ALA A 205 -19.82 0.26 -20.66
C ALA A 205 -18.75 0.96 -21.51
N ALA A 206 -18.00 0.22 -22.32
CA ALA A 206 -17.03 0.78 -23.25
C ALA A 206 -17.68 1.73 -24.26
N ARG A 207 -18.83 1.35 -24.84
CA ARG A 207 -19.60 2.23 -25.75
C ARG A 207 -20.10 3.48 -25.05
N MET A 208 -20.57 3.36 -23.81
CA MET A 208 -21.05 4.52 -23.04
C MET A 208 -19.91 5.50 -22.75
N ARG A 209 -18.74 4.99 -22.32
CA ARG A 209 -17.54 5.83 -22.11
C ARG A 209 -17.12 6.56 -23.40
N LYS A 210 -17.04 5.82 -24.51
CA LYS A 210 -16.71 6.42 -25.84
C LYS A 210 -17.71 7.49 -26.27
N ALA A 211 -18.98 7.33 -25.93
CA ALA A 211 -20.05 8.28 -26.23
C ALA A 211 -20.19 9.41 -25.19
N GLY A 212 -19.33 9.49 -24.17
CA GLY A 212 -19.42 10.46 -23.08
C GLY A 212 -20.70 10.35 -22.23
N LYS A 213 -21.42 9.22 -22.33
CA LYS A 213 -22.64 8.99 -21.58
C LYS A 213 -22.33 8.62 -20.13
N ARG A 214 -23.15 9.14 -19.21
CA ARG A 214 -23.07 8.85 -17.79
C ARG A 214 -24.26 8.00 -17.35
N LEU A 215 -24.06 7.25 -16.28
CA LEU A 215 -25.11 6.52 -15.59
C LEU A 215 -25.79 7.45 -14.58
N PRO A 216 -27.10 7.30 -14.34
CA PRO A 216 -27.75 8.00 -13.23
C PRO A 216 -27.17 7.50 -11.90
N CYS A 217 -26.91 8.43 -10.99
CA CYS A 217 -26.54 8.08 -9.63
C CYS A 217 -27.83 7.80 -8.85
N ILE A 218 -28.02 6.55 -8.42
CA ILE A 218 -29.15 6.14 -7.59
C ILE A 218 -28.64 6.11 -6.15
N LEU A 219 -29.13 7.01 -5.31
CA LEU A 219 -28.85 7.02 -3.89
C LEU A 219 -29.96 6.26 -3.16
N PRO A 220 -29.64 5.26 -2.34
CA PRO A 220 -30.61 4.63 -1.48
C PRO A 220 -31.20 5.66 -0.50
N TYR A 221 -32.48 5.62 -0.29
CA TYR A 221 -33.19 6.52 0.64
C TYR A 221 -33.76 5.75 1.83
N GLY A 222 -33.78 6.38 2.99
CA GLY A 222 -34.33 5.83 4.23
C GLY A 222 -33.32 5.84 5.38
N GLN A 223 -33.85 5.79 6.63
CA GLN A 223 -33.04 5.93 7.84
C GLN A 223 -31.88 4.94 7.89
N LYS A 224 -32.10 3.69 7.50
CA LYS A 224 -31.08 2.64 7.44
C LYS A 224 -29.82 3.06 6.65
N TYR A 225 -29.97 3.91 5.63
CA TYR A 225 -28.85 4.38 4.81
C TYR A 225 -28.25 5.67 5.33
N LEU A 226 -29.04 6.51 6.00
CA LEU A 226 -28.57 7.75 6.63
C LEU A 226 -27.70 7.46 7.86
N ASP A 227 -27.94 6.35 8.54
CA ASP A 227 -27.18 5.93 9.71
C ASP A 227 -25.81 5.29 9.34
N ASN A 228 -25.58 5.01 8.06
CA ASN A 228 -24.29 4.49 7.61
C ASN A 228 -23.18 5.54 7.75
N GLN A 229 -22.12 5.14 8.45
CA GLN A 229 -20.94 5.98 8.62
C GLN A 229 -19.87 5.62 7.60
N LEU A 230 -19.33 6.63 6.94
CA LEU A 230 -18.17 6.50 6.04
C LEU A 230 -17.00 7.27 6.65
N GLN A 231 -15.87 6.59 6.76
CA GLN A 231 -14.64 7.23 7.23
C GLN A 231 -13.69 7.48 6.05
N PHE A 232 -13.06 8.65 6.08
CA PHE A 232 -12.11 9.08 5.07
C PHE A 232 -10.80 9.50 5.72
N ILE A 233 -9.71 9.31 4.99
CA ILE A 233 -8.42 9.90 5.30
C ILE A 233 -7.92 10.65 4.06
N HIS A 234 -7.41 11.88 4.26
CA HIS A 234 -6.79 12.58 3.14
C HIS A 234 -5.46 11.92 2.78
N VAL A 235 -5.19 11.74 1.49
CA VAL A 235 -3.97 11.05 1.03
C VAL A 235 -2.69 11.74 1.51
N ASP A 236 -2.70 13.07 1.62
CA ASP A 236 -1.56 13.84 2.14
C ASP A 236 -1.39 13.66 3.64
N ASP A 237 -2.49 13.44 4.41
CA ASP A 237 -2.39 13.13 5.85
C ASP A 237 -1.74 11.76 6.06
N MET A 238 -2.08 10.80 5.21
CA MET A 238 -1.42 9.48 5.25
C MET A 238 0.06 9.58 4.90
N ALA A 239 0.42 10.39 3.91
CA ALA A 239 1.82 10.64 3.56
C ALA A 239 2.58 11.32 4.71
N ARG A 240 1.96 12.32 5.37
CA ARG A 240 2.53 12.98 6.56
C ARG A 240 2.68 12.03 7.74
N LEU A 241 1.70 11.14 7.96
CA LEU A 241 1.78 10.13 9.01
C LEU A 241 2.96 9.18 8.79
N ILE A 242 3.14 8.68 7.57
CA ILE A 242 4.29 7.81 7.23
C ILE A 242 5.60 8.57 7.45
N ALA A 243 5.70 9.81 6.97
CA ALA A 243 6.90 10.63 7.15
C ALA A 243 7.19 10.94 8.63
N TRP A 244 6.15 11.07 9.46
CA TRP A 244 6.29 11.26 10.90
C TRP A 244 6.77 9.98 11.60
N LEU A 245 6.26 8.81 11.20
CA LEU A 245 6.74 7.51 11.69
C LEU A 245 8.20 7.28 11.36
N LEU A 246 8.64 7.64 10.15
CA LEU A 246 10.04 7.49 9.71
C LEU A 246 11.04 8.27 10.57
N LYS A 247 10.60 9.34 11.23
CA LYS A 247 11.44 10.14 12.15
C LYS A 247 11.53 9.56 13.56
N ARG A 248 10.71 8.54 13.88
CA ARG A 248 10.68 7.92 15.20
C ARG A 248 11.57 6.70 15.23
N GLU A 249 12.36 6.58 16.27
CA GLU A 249 13.00 5.29 16.55
C GLU A 249 11.91 4.31 16.97
N PRO A 250 11.87 3.10 16.37
CA PRO A 250 10.95 2.08 16.83
C PRO A 250 11.32 1.73 18.26
N GLU A 251 10.38 1.94 19.18
CA GLU A 251 10.50 1.35 20.51
C GLU A 251 10.61 -0.16 20.31
N ALA A 252 11.62 -0.75 20.92
CA ALA A 252 11.75 -2.21 20.90
C ALA A 252 10.40 -2.79 21.34
N GLN A 253 9.77 -3.61 20.50
CA GLN A 253 8.54 -4.28 20.86
C GLN A 253 8.79 -5.03 22.18
N ARG A 254 8.13 -4.59 23.26
CA ARG A 254 8.11 -5.25 24.55
C ARG A 254 7.14 -6.41 24.53
#